data_85374edaf4d84c3b65cab78371482913
#
_entry.id   85374edaf4d84c3b65cab78371482913
#
_cell.length_a   1.000
_cell.length_b   1.000
_cell.length_c   1.000
_cell.angle_alpha   90.00
_cell.angle_beta   90.00
_cell.angle_gamma   90.00
#
_symmetry.space_group_name_H-M   'P 1'
#
loop_
_entity.id
_entity.type
_entity.pdbx_description
1 polymer ?
#
loop_
_entity_poly.entity_id
_entity_poly.type
_entity_poly.pdbx_seq_one_letter_code
_entity_poly.pdbx_strand_id
1 'polypeptide(L)'
;MMKTTPSKGFVIRINVILFAFFLVAYCTLFLRPFPSAYQEKVATSVLIRCSLRECHHKAEDGVKMKAVLEEQGVVSPTKHTQVRREKPKFLKEMGIRGMKIAAVNMEDEDLSEWEVNGDTITRVSFEKVSELFEWKYLFPEWIDEEQENEGYVCPEIPMPTFEEHGNLDIVVANLPCNFPEKGWARDIFRLQIHLIVANMAVKKGRRDWYGRTKIMLLSKCRPMLDMFRCDDLVRREGDWWYYEPDMVKLQQKVTLPMGSCRLALPLWGQEVNEVYDVSNIEQSTKKATKREAYVTVLHSSESYVCGAITLAQSILQTGTKRDLIILIDKAISLPKREALVAAGWKIRLIKRIRNPRAEKGTYNEYNYSKFRLWQLTDYDKLVFIDSDIVVLRNIDLLFHFPQISATGNDGSIFNSGIMVLEPSNCTFRTLMGLRKEINSYNGGDQGFLNEVFVWWHRLPRRINFLKNFWSNSSLEASVKNHLFESDPPKLYSIHYLGLKPWLCYRDYDCNWDIADQHVYASDVAHKRWWKLHDSMDVKLQKFCGLTKIRKRDLEWDRKKANKLKLNGDHWKINITDDRRFIE
;
A
#
# COMPACT_ATOMS: atom_id res chain seq x y z
N MET A 1 -36.76 -33.53 -62.68
CA MET A 1 -36.36 -32.62 -61.60
C MET A 1 -35.25 -31.68 -62.14
N MET A 2 -35.65 -30.44 -62.54
CA MET A 2 -34.72 -29.44 -63.04
C MET A 2 -34.03 -28.78 -61.85
N LYS A 3 -32.70 -28.92 -61.75
CA LYS A 3 -31.85 -28.13 -60.81
C LYS A 3 -31.64 -26.74 -61.41
N THR A 4 -32.34 -25.75 -60.90
CA THR A 4 -32.06 -24.33 -61.23
C THR A 4 -30.82 -23.89 -60.49
N THR A 5 -29.74 -23.65 -61.22
CA THR A 5 -28.52 -23.00 -60.69
C THR A 5 -28.82 -21.49 -60.50
N PRO A 6 -28.47 -20.90 -59.34
CA PRO A 6 -28.69 -19.48 -59.14
C PRO A 6 -27.85 -18.66 -60.11
N SER A 7 -28.43 -17.57 -60.62
CA SER A 7 -27.73 -16.69 -61.60
C SER A 7 -26.52 -16.04 -60.99
N LYS A 8 -25.43 -15.88 -61.78
CA LYS A 8 -24.17 -15.25 -61.32
C LYS A 8 -24.40 -13.87 -60.66
N GLY A 9 -25.42 -13.14 -61.10
CA GLY A 9 -25.77 -11.82 -60.52
C GLY A 9 -26.35 -11.94 -59.09
N PHE A 10 -27.07 -13.04 -58.76
CA PHE A 10 -27.61 -13.26 -57.44
C PHE A 10 -26.52 -13.63 -56.44
N VAL A 11 -25.55 -14.44 -56.82
CA VAL A 11 -24.40 -14.82 -55.98
C VAL A 11 -23.51 -13.59 -55.71
N ILE A 12 -23.28 -12.73 -56.68
CA ILE A 12 -22.49 -11.50 -56.50
C ILE A 12 -23.20 -10.55 -55.50
N ARG A 13 -24.54 -10.40 -55.60
CA ARG A 13 -25.27 -9.52 -54.67
C ARG A 13 -25.24 -10.05 -53.23
N ILE A 14 -25.35 -11.34 -53.00
CA ILE A 14 -25.22 -11.95 -51.66
C ILE A 14 -23.84 -11.75 -51.09
N ASN A 15 -22.77 -11.93 -51.87
CA ASN A 15 -21.41 -11.74 -51.42
C ASN A 15 -21.11 -10.27 -51.07
N VAL A 16 -21.66 -9.31 -51.81
CA VAL A 16 -21.51 -7.87 -51.50
C VAL A 16 -22.25 -7.53 -50.20
N ILE A 17 -23.44 -8.06 -49.98
CA ILE A 17 -24.20 -7.84 -48.73
C ILE A 17 -23.46 -8.45 -47.54
N LEU A 18 -22.94 -9.67 -47.65
CA LEU A 18 -22.15 -10.32 -46.60
C LEU A 18 -20.85 -9.53 -46.30
N PHE A 19 -20.17 -9.09 -47.35
CA PHE A 19 -18.96 -8.27 -47.17
C PHE A 19 -19.27 -6.94 -46.47
N ALA A 20 -20.35 -6.25 -46.84
CA ALA A 20 -20.78 -5.02 -46.19
C ALA A 20 -21.15 -5.27 -44.71
N PHE A 21 -21.84 -6.39 -44.41
CA PHE A 21 -22.19 -6.77 -43.04
C PHE A 21 -20.95 -7.06 -42.19
N PHE A 22 -19.98 -7.83 -42.70
CA PHE A 22 -18.72 -8.08 -42.01
C PHE A 22 -17.88 -6.81 -41.83
N LEU A 23 -17.91 -5.91 -42.79
CA LEU A 23 -17.20 -4.62 -42.69
C LEU A 23 -17.81 -3.75 -41.57
N VAL A 24 -19.13 -3.65 -41.52
CA VAL A 24 -19.85 -2.93 -40.46
C VAL A 24 -19.61 -3.59 -39.09
N ALA A 25 -19.69 -4.93 -39.00
CA ALA A 25 -19.35 -5.65 -37.78
C ALA A 25 -17.92 -5.44 -37.32
N TYR A 26 -16.98 -5.46 -38.26
CA TYR A 26 -15.56 -5.15 -37.97
C TYR A 26 -15.39 -3.72 -37.46
N CYS A 27 -15.98 -2.74 -38.14
CA CYS A 27 -15.93 -1.34 -37.72
C CYS A 27 -16.58 -1.12 -36.34
N THR A 28 -17.68 -1.81 -36.02
CA THR A 28 -18.36 -1.67 -34.72
C THR A 28 -17.64 -2.40 -33.58
N LEU A 29 -16.93 -3.49 -33.85
CA LEU A 29 -16.22 -4.28 -32.83
C LEU A 29 -14.77 -3.82 -32.62
N PHE A 30 -14.08 -3.38 -33.68
CA PHE A 30 -12.64 -3.10 -33.65
C PHE A 30 -12.26 -1.63 -33.80
N LEU A 31 -13.16 -0.76 -34.32
CA LEU A 31 -12.93 0.67 -34.44
C LEU A 31 -13.68 1.50 -33.40
N ARG A 32 -14.36 0.87 -32.42
CA ARG A 32 -14.72 1.62 -31.21
C ARG A 32 -13.40 1.96 -30.51
N PRO A 33 -13.08 3.26 -30.29
CA PRO A 33 -11.95 3.58 -29.43
C PRO A 33 -12.24 2.94 -28.07
N PHE A 34 -11.44 1.98 -27.66
CA PHE A 34 -11.39 1.60 -26.26
C PHE A 34 -11.12 2.91 -25.50
N PRO A 35 -11.84 3.23 -24.43
CA PRO A 35 -11.42 4.30 -23.55
C PRO A 35 -10.06 3.88 -23.02
N SER A 36 -9.01 4.40 -23.62
CA SER A 36 -7.65 4.24 -23.15
C SER A 36 -7.60 4.95 -21.81
N ALA A 37 -7.28 4.23 -20.75
CA ALA A 37 -6.96 4.79 -19.45
C ALA A 37 -5.85 5.87 -19.54
N TYR A 38 -5.18 5.93 -20.65
CA TYR A 38 -4.11 6.89 -20.98
C TYR A 38 -4.62 8.27 -21.43
N GLN A 39 -5.85 8.38 -21.98
CA GLN A 39 -6.39 9.69 -22.37
C GLN A 39 -7.07 10.43 -21.19
N GLU A 40 -7.51 9.72 -20.15
CA GLU A 40 -7.97 10.36 -18.91
C GLU A 40 -6.82 10.99 -18.11
N LYS A 41 -5.59 10.45 -18.21
CA LYS A 41 -4.41 10.99 -17.50
C LYS A 41 -3.96 12.37 -18.02
N VAL A 42 -4.15 12.68 -19.28
CA VAL A 42 -3.77 13.98 -19.87
C VAL A 42 -4.81 15.07 -19.52
N ALA A 43 -6.08 14.70 -19.35
CA ALA A 43 -7.12 15.66 -18.98
C ALA A 43 -7.06 16.07 -17.49
N THR A 44 -6.58 15.19 -16.61
CA THR A 44 -6.47 15.47 -15.17
C THR A 44 -5.29 16.38 -14.82
N SER A 45 -4.19 16.34 -15.57
CA SER A 45 -3.04 17.23 -15.34
C SER A 45 -3.31 18.71 -15.68
N VAL A 46 -4.32 18.97 -16.52
CA VAL A 46 -4.72 20.35 -16.90
C VAL A 46 -5.70 20.96 -15.89
N LEU A 47 -6.49 20.14 -15.17
CA LEU A 47 -7.50 20.60 -14.20
C LEU A 47 -6.91 21.04 -12.86
N ILE A 48 -5.70 20.64 -12.52
CA ILE A 48 -5.02 21.01 -11.26
C ILE A 48 -4.46 22.45 -11.29
N ARG A 49 -4.49 23.14 -12.44
CA ARG A 49 -4.03 24.52 -12.58
C ARG A 49 -5.04 25.60 -12.22
N CYS A 50 -6.28 25.26 -11.92
CA CYS A 50 -7.25 26.25 -11.44
C CYS A 50 -7.12 26.44 -9.94
N SER A 51 -6.70 27.62 -9.50
CA SER A 51 -6.93 28.06 -8.14
C SER A 51 -8.45 28.12 -7.92
N LEU A 52 -8.91 27.62 -6.78
CA LEU A 52 -10.34 27.43 -6.42
C LEU A 52 -11.22 28.69 -6.57
N ARG A 53 -10.66 29.86 -6.92
CA ARG A 53 -11.40 31.12 -7.15
C ARG A 53 -11.81 31.39 -8.59
N GLU A 54 -11.24 30.68 -9.60
CA GLU A 54 -11.47 31.03 -11.01
C GLU A 54 -12.35 30.03 -11.79
N CYS A 55 -12.81 28.93 -11.20
CA CYS A 55 -13.60 27.93 -11.92
C CYS A 55 -15.12 28.15 -11.91
N HIS A 56 -15.62 29.29 -11.38
CA HIS A 56 -17.07 29.56 -11.29
C HIS A 56 -17.72 30.18 -12.53
N HIS A 57 -17.00 30.41 -13.61
CA HIS A 57 -17.57 30.97 -14.83
C HIS A 57 -17.25 30.12 -16.05
N LYS A 58 -18.03 29.07 -16.28
CA LYS A 58 -18.45 28.51 -17.58
C LYS A 58 -19.09 27.13 -17.44
N ALA A 59 -20.36 27.12 -17.09
CA ALA A 59 -21.26 26.01 -17.34
C ALA A 59 -22.72 26.50 -17.38
N GLU A 60 -23.03 27.29 -18.41
CA GLU A 60 -24.39 27.45 -18.89
C GLU A 60 -24.38 27.10 -20.38
N ASP A 61 -24.83 25.91 -20.69
CA ASP A 61 -25.62 25.60 -21.89
C ASP A 61 -26.10 24.14 -21.84
N GLY A 62 -27.35 24.03 -21.55
CA GLY A 62 -28.39 23.26 -22.19
C GLY A 62 -28.38 21.73 -22.22
N VAL A 63 -28.98 21.05 -21.26
CA VAL A 63 -29.89 19.93 -21.58
C VAL A 63 -31.05 19.92 -20.59
N LYS A 64 -32.23 20.26 -21.07
CA LYS A 64 -33.52 20.07 -20.37
C LYS A 64 -33.84 18.58 -20.29
N MET A 65 -33.87 18.04 -19.09
CA MET A 65 -34.52 16.77 -18.81
C MET A 65 -35.76 17.02 -17.97
N LYS A 66 -36.94 16.60 -18.50
CA LYS A 66 -38.23 16.74 -17.86
C LYS A 66 -38.26 15.97 -16.55
N ALA A 67 -38.55 16.67 -15.46
CA ALA A 67 -38.98 16.05 -14.21
C ALA A 67 -40.42 15.61 -14.31
N VAL A 68 -40.69 14.35 -14.00
CA VAL A 68 -42.01 13.83 -13.67
C VAL A 68 -42.17 14.00 -12.16
N LEU A 69 -43.06 14.89 -11.77
CA LEU A 69 -43.52 15.06 -10.38
C LEU A 69 -44.54 13.95 -10.08
N GLU A 70 -44.20 13.06 -9.16
CA GLU A 70 -45.19 12.32 -8.37
C GLU A 70 -45.23 12.93 -6.97
N GLU A 71 -46.38 13.47 -6.63
CA GLU A 71 -46.74 13.90 -5.28
C GLU A 71 -46.86 12.70 -4.36
N GLN A 72 -46.02 12.63 -3.33
CA GLN A 72 -46.35 11.87 -2.13
C GLN A 72 -45.94 12.63 -0.87
N GLY A 73 -46.96 12.96 -0.10
CA GLY A 73 -47.04 13.06 1.35
C GLY A 73 -45.98 13.87 2.07
N VAL A 74 -46.36 15.09 2.47
CA VAL A 74 -45.66 15.89 3.50
C VAL A 74 -45.55 15.05 4.79
N VAL A 75 -44.37 14.45 5.00
CA VAL A 75 -43.97 13.95 6.31
C VAL A 75 -43.25 15.12 7.01
N SER A 76 -43.86 15.62 8.07
CA SER A 76 -43.26 16.62 8.98
C SER A 76 -41.87 16.16 9.42
N PRO A 77 -40.89 17.06 9.50
CA PRO A 77 -39.57 16.70 10.01
C PRO A 77 -39.71 16.24 11.45
N THR A 78 -39.53 14.96 11.69
CA THR A 78 -39.31 14.41 13.03
C THR A 78 -38.15 15.18 13.66
N LYS A 79 -38.43 15.96 14.70
CA LYS A 79 -37.42 16.54 15.59
C LYS A 79 -36.47 15.40 16.00
N HIS A 80 -35.28 15.35 15.40
CA HIS A 80 -34.18 14.58 15.97
C HIS A 80 -33.97 15.14 17.37
N THR A 81 -34.40 14.40 18.37
CA THR A 81 -33.99 14.63 19.76
C THR A 81 -32.48 14.44 19.79
N GLN A 82 -31.75 15.55 19.69
CA GLN A 82 -30.30 15.58 19.88
C GLN A 82 -30.02 15.04 21.27
N VAL A 83 -29.45 13.82 21.34
CA VAL A 83 -28.99 13.24 22.60
C VAL A 83 -27.77 14.07 23.03
N ARG A 84 -27.97 14.91 24.04
CA ARG A 84 -26.90 15.69 24.68
C ARG A 84 -25.79 14.71 25.09
N ARG A 85 -24.60 14.86 24.53
CA ARG A 85 -23.45 13.99 24.76
C ARG A 85 -22.70 14.46 25.99
N GLU A 86 -22.91 13.78 27.11
CA GLU A 86 -22.24 14.11 28.36
C GLU A 86 -20.71 14.09 28.24
N LYS A 87 -20.06 15.04 28.89
CA LYS A 87 -18.61 15.08 29.10
C LYS A 87 -18.16 13.77 29.79
N PRO A 88 -17.08 13.14 29.33
CA PRO A 88 -16.64 11.87 29.91
C PRO A 88 -16.28 12.03 31.39
N LYS A 89 -16.70 11.06 32.21
CA LYS A 89 -16.56 11.12 33.68
C LYS A 89 -15.10 11.18 34.13
N PHE A 90 -14.20 10.52 33.38
CA PHE A 90 -12.78 10.53 33.71
C PHE A 90 -12.11 11.90 33.70
N LEU A 91 -12.68 12.89 33.01
CA LEU A 91 -12.15 14.27 33.06
C LEU A 91 -12.26 14.88 34.46
N LYS A 92 -13.31 14.57 35.20
CA LYS A 92 -13.45 14.98 36.59
C LYS A 92 -12.36 14.34 37.46
N GLU A 93 -12.04 13.08 37.20
CA GLU A 93 -10.99 12.33 37.90
C GLU A 93 -9.58 12.89 37.64
N MET A 94 -9.35 13.49 36.47
CA MET A 94 -8.07 14.09 36.10
C MET A 94 -7.77 15.43 36.79
N GLY A 95 -8.71 15.96 37.59
CA GLY A 95 -8.51 17.21 38.32
C GLY A 95 -8.32 18.46 37.44
N ILE A 96 -8.83 18.42 36.24
CA ILE A 96 -8.59 19.40 35.19
C ILE A 96 -9.44 20.66 35.44
N ARG A 97 -8.79 21.78 35.79
CA ARG A 97 -9.40 23.11 35.92
C ARG A 97 -8.50 24.15 35.27
N GLY A 98 -9.09 25.11 34.58
CA GLY A 98 -8.37 26.25 33.99
C GLY A 98 -7.50 25.87 32.79
N MET A 99 -7.91 24.84 32.01
CA MET A 99 -7.18 24.41 30.84
C MET A 99 -7.41 25.27 29.60
N LYS A 100 -6.37 25.34 28.76
CA LYS A 100 -6.46 25.90 27.41
C LYS A 100 -6.79 24.79 26.42
N ILE A 101 -8.01 24.83 25.89
CA ILE A 101 -8.59 23.79 25.05
C ILE A 101 -8.70 24.31 23.61
N ALA A 102 -8.16 23.56 22.63
CA ALA A 102 -8.51 23.76 21.22
C ALA A 102 -9.67 22.82 20.85
N ALA A 103 -10.74 23.40 20.33
CA ALA A 103 -11.93 22.70 19.88
C ALA A 103 -11.99 22.66 18.35
N VAL A 104 -11.93 21.45 17.76
CA VAL A 104 -11.93 21.22 16.31
C VAL A 104 -13.21 20.52 15.91
N ASN A 105 -13.99 21.11 15.00
CA ASN A 105 -15.25 20.53 14.50
C ASN A 105 -16.23 20.15 15.63
N MET A 106 -16.32 20.97 16.67
CA MET A 106 -17.21 20.77 17.83
C MET A 106 -18.41 21.70 17.77
N GLU A 107 -19.59 21.17 18.04
CA GLU A 107 -20.83 21.93 18.14
C GLU A 107 -20.90 22.73 19.48
N ASP A 108 -21.68 23.81 19.51
CA ASP A 108 -21.84 24.64 20.71
C ASP A 108 -22.39 23.84 21.89
N GLU A 109 -23.32 22.94 21.62
CA GLU A 109 -23.95 22.09 22.64
C GLU A 109 -22.95 21.13 23.28
N ASP A 110 -22.02 20.59 22.50
CA ASP A 110 -20.95 19.70 23.02
C ASP A 110 -19.92 20.49 23.85
N LEU A 111 -19.74 21.79 23.58
CA LEU A 111 -18.77 22.65 24.27
C LEU A 111 -19.33 23.29 25.55
N SER A 112 -20.64 23.52 25.65
CA SER A 112 -21.27 24.18 26.78
C SER A 112 -20.94 23.53 28.13
N GLU A 113 -20.68 22.23 28.16
CA GLU A 113 -20.28 21.51 29.38
C GLU A 113 -18.80 21.72 29.77
N TRP A 114 -17.98 22.22 28.85
CA TRP A 114 -16.56 22.46 29.10
C TRP A 114 -16.30 23.83 29.70
N GLU A 115 -17.19 24.83 29.45
CA GLU A 115 -17.06 26.19 29.93
C GLU A 115 -17.28 26.36 31.45
N VAL A 116 -17.88 25.37 32.10
CA VAL A 116 -18.29 25.43 33.51
C VAL A 116 -17.11 25.40 34.50
N ASN A 117 -15.93 25.01 34.12
CA ASN A 117 -14.79 24.78 35.02
C ASN A 117 -13.70 25.86 34.95
N GLY A 118 -13.96 27.04 34.34
CA GLY A 118 -12.95 28.09 34.12
C GLY A 118 -11.93 27.74 33.04
N ASP A 119 -12.25 26.81 32.16
CA ASP A 119 -11.43 26.43 31.03
C ASP A 119 -11.54 27.47 29.92
N THR A 120 -10.46 27.76 29.23
CA THR A 120 -10.43 28.65 28.07
C THR A 120 -10.56 27.85 26.79
N ILE A 121 -11.69 27.95 26.09
CA ILE A 121 -11.93 27.23 24.84
C ILE A 121 -11.63 28.14 23.65
N THR A 122 -10.75 27.68 22.78
CA THR A 122 -10.47 28.33 21.49
C THR A 122 -10.98 27.43 20.36
N ARG A 123 -11.92 27.94 19.57
CA ARG A 123 -12.42 27.24 18.38
C ARG A 123 -11.41 27.36 17.26
N VAL A 124 -11.15 26.27 16.62
CA VAL A 124 -10.24 26.20 15.47
C VAL A 124 -11.06 26.37 14.20
N SER A 125 -10.96 27.54 13.57
CA SER A 125 -11.59 27.80 12.27
C SER A 125 -10.73 27.30 11.14
N PHE A 126 -11.34 26.62 10.18
CA PHE A 126 -10.67 26.10 8.98
C PHE A 126 -11.68 25.96 7.82
N GLU A 127 -11.18 26.00 6.61
CA GLU A 127 -11.97 25.72 5.42
C GLU A 127 -12.18 24.21 5.29
N LYS A 128 -13.43 23.77 5.14
CA LYS A 128 -13.74 22.35 4.90
C LYS A 128 -13.20 21.93 3.54
N VAL A 129 -12.56 20.77 3.47
CA VAL A 129 -12.10 20.19 2.22
C VAL A 129 -13.26 20.04 1.23
N SER A 130 -13.00 20.32 -0.04
CA SER A 130 -13.99 20.21 -1.11
C SER A 130 -14.53 18.79 -1.23
N GLU A 131 -15.83 18.64 -1.44
CA GLU A 131 -16.48 17.35 -1.70
C GLU A 131 -16.06 16.72 -3.04
N LEU A 132 -15.46 17.52 -3.94
CA LEU A 132 -14.87 17.05 -5.20
C LEU A 132 -13.49 16.41 -5.02
N PHE A 133 -12.91 16.52 -3.83
CA PHE A 133 -11.60 15.97 -3.54
C PHE A 133 -11.71 14.46 -3.28
N GLU A 134 -11.11 13.64 -4.12
CA GLU A 134 -11.19 12.19 -3.99
C GLU A 134 -9.96 11.61 -3.27
N TRP A 135 -10.16 10.51 -2.53
CA TRP A 135 -9.11 9.81 -1.79
C TRP A 135 -7.90 9.42 -2.65
N LYS A 136 -8.14 9.05 -3.93
CA LYS A 136 -7.06 8.69 -4.87
C LYS A 136 -6.04 9.79 -5.10
N TYR A 137 -6.45 11.07 -5.01
CA TYR A 137 -5.54 12.21 -5.21
C TYR A 137 -4.54 12.40 -4.08
N LEU A 138 -4.77 11.78 -2.92
CA LEU A 138 -3.84 11.79 -1.79
C LEU A 138 -2.61 10.91 -2.01
N PHE A 139 -2.64 10.06 -3.03
CA PHE A 139 -1.60 9.08 -3.34
C PHE A 139 -1.14 9.27 -4.80
N PRO A 140 -0.43 10.36 -5.12
CA PRO A 140 -0.06 10.68 -6.49
C PRO A 140 0.89 9.62 -7.07
N GLU A 141 0.48 9.01 -8.18
CA GLU A 141 1.24 7.93 -8.84
C GLU A 141 2.52 8.41 -9.48
N TRP A 142 2.67 9.71 -9.77
CA TRP A 142 3.90 10.25 -10.35
C TRP A 142 5.14 9.98 -9.48
N ILE A 143 4.99 9.74 -8.19
CA ILE A 143 6.08 9.29 -7.30
C ILE A 143 6.68 7.97 -7.80
N ASP A 144 5.87 7.11 -8.42
CA ASP A 144 6.30 5.82 -8.93
C ASP A 144 6.87 5.90 -10.36
N GLU A 145 6.45 6.89 -11.13
CA GLU A 145 6.67 6.93 -12.58
C GLU A 145 7.92 7.74 -12.98
N GLU A 146 8.56 8.41 -12.04
CA GLU A 146 9.80 9.17 -12.30
C GLU A 146 9.66 10.19 -13.45
N GLN A 147 8.56 10.94 -13.46
CA GLN A 147 8.34 11.96 -14.49
C GLN A 147 9.29 13.14 -14.25
N GLU A 148 10.31 13.25 -15.09
CA GLU A 148 11.43 14.19 -14.91
C GLU A 148 11.09 15.65 -15.26
N ASN A 149 9.99 15.95 -15.95
CA ASN A 149 9.86 17.22 -16.67
C ASN A 149 8.74 18.17 -16.21
N GLU A 150 7.95 17.83 -15.21
CA GLU A 150 6.88 18.73 -14.77
C GLU A 150 7.03 19.09 -13.29
N GLY A 151 6.79 20.35 -12.94
CA GLY A 151 6.80 20.81 -11.56
C GLY A 151 5.81 19.99 -10.72
N TYR A 152 6.31 19.26 -9.77
CA TYR A 152 5.52 18.37 -8.92
C TYR A 152 4.62 19.17 -7.99
N VAL A 153 3.31 18.92 -8.05
CA VAL A 153 2.33 19.49 -7.15
C VAL A 153 1.93 18.43 -6.14
N CYS A 154 2.23 18.68 -4.86
CA CYS A 154 1.72 17.86 -3.78
C CYS A 154 0.29 18.28 -3.45
N PRO A 155 -0.71 17.39 -3.48
CA PRO A 155 -2.08 17.73 -3.14
C PRO A 155 -2.15 18.18 -1.68
N GLU A 156 -2.91 19.25 -1.42
CA GLU A 156 -3.04 19.84 -0.09
C GLU A 156 -4.49 19.78 0.38
N ILE A 157 -4.68 19.42 1.64
CA ILE A 157 -5.95 19.56 2.34
C ILE A 157 -5.90 20.89 3.10
N PRO A 158 -6.96 21.74 3.05
CA PRO A 158 -6.99 23.00 3.77
C PRO A 158 -6.72 22.82 5.27
N MET A 159 -5.80 23.62 5.81
CA MET A 159 -5.41 23.61 7.22
C MET A 159 -5.65 24.97 7.86
N PRO A 160 -5.94 25.04 9.16
CA PRO A 160 -6.04 26.30 9.87
C PRO A 160 -4.69 27.00 10.00
N THR A 161 -4.71 28.29 10.30
CA THR A 161 -3.53 29.07 10.68
C THR A 161 -3.12 28.71 12.11
N PHE A 162 -2.16 27.80 12.25
CA PHE A 162 -1.75 27.27 13.56
C PHE A 162 -1.06 28.33 14.43
N GLU A 163 -0.42 29.33 13.83
CA GLU A 163 0.38 30.38 14.48
C GLU A 163 -0.46 31.27 15.39
N GLU A 164 -1.73 31.46 15.08
CA GLU A 164 -2.70 32.28 15.85
C GLU A 164 -3.05 31.65 17.21
N HIS A 165 -2.76 30.37 17.40
CA HIS A 165 -3.08 29.68 18.64
C HIS A 165 -1.90 29.70 19.61
N GLY A 166 -2.17 29.97 20.89
CA GLY A 166 -1.20 29.86 21.99
C GLY A 166 -0.94 28.38 22.38
N ASN A 167 -0.16 28.19 23.46
CA ASN A 167 0.05 26.85 24.00
C ASN A 167 -1.26 26.24 24.53
N LEU A 168 -1.51 24.98 24.17
CA LEU A 168 -2.73 24.24 24.46
C LEU A 168 -2.45 23.12 25.46
N ASP A 169 -3.33 22.92 26.42
CA ASP A 169 -3.24 21.81 27.38
C ASP A 169 -3.88 20.53 26.80
N ILE A 170 -4.91 20.69 25.95
CA ILE A 170 -5.61 19.58 25.30
C ILE A 170 -6.21 20.02 23.96
N VAL A 171 -6.25 19.10 23.01
CA VAL A 171 -6.99 19.26 21.75
C VAL A 171 -8.20 18.33 21.76
N VAL A 172 -9.39 18.88 21.55
CA VAL A 172 -10.65 18.12 21.53
C VAL A 172 -11.28 18.24 20.16
N ALA A 173 -11.75 17.12 19.60
CA ALA A 173 -12.36 17.14 18.28
C ALA A 173 -13.51 16.14 18.13
N ASN A 174 -14.50 16.52 17.31
CA ASN A 174 -15.55 15.63 16.84
C ASN A 174 -15.14 15.07 15.46
N LEU A 175 -14.92 13.74 15.40
CA LEU A 175 -14.55 13.04 14.16
C LEU A 175 -15.80 12.56 13.44
N PRO A 176 -16.01 12.95 12.17
CA PRO A 176 -17.07 12.39 11.34
C PRO A 176 -17.04 10.86 11.32
N CYS A 177 -18.21 10.24 11.34
CA CYS A 177 -18.36 8.80 11.35
C CYS A 177 -19.60 8.37 10.57
N ASN A 178 -19.42 7.97 9.33
CA ASN A 178 -20.48 7.49 8.43
C ASN A 178 -20.62 5.97 8.45
N PHE A 179 -20.05 5.29 9.44
CA PHE A 179 -20.20 3.84 9.59
C PHE A 179 -21.70 3.46 9.77
N PRO A 180 -22.22 2.44 9.04
CA PRO A 180 -21.50 1.42 8.26
C PRO A 180 -21.41 1.70 6.75
N GLU A 181 -21.54 2.94 6.28
CA GLU A 181 -21.47 3.26 4.86
C GLU A 181 -20.17 2.79 4.22
N LYS A 182 -20.28 2.34 2.96
CA LYS A 182 -19.09 1.91 2.21
C LYS A 182 -18.11 3.08 2.05
N GLY A 183 -16.85 2.85 2.38
CA GLY A 183 -15.81 3.87 2.23
C GLY A 183 -15.65 4.81 3.43
N TRP A 184 -16.43 4.66 4.50
CA TRP A 184 -16.35 5.52 5.69
C TRP A 184 -14.92 5.72 6.23
N ALA A 185 -14.05 4.72 6.12
CA ALA A 185 -12.68 4.80 6.60
C ALA A 185 -11.80 5.71 5.72
N ARG A 186 -12.20 5.94 4.47
CA ARG A 186 -11.54 6.80 3.47
C ARG A 186 -12.28 8.13 3.25
N ASP A 187 -13.04 8.57 4.24
CA ASP A 187 -13.66 9.89 4.24
C ASP A 187 -12.59 10.97 4.40
N ILE A 188 -12.53 11.91 3.44
CA ILE A 188 -11.46 12.93 3.38
C ILE A 188 -11.69 14.01 4.42
N PHE A 189 -12.93 14.39 4.70
CA PHE A 189 -13.22 15.35 5.76
C PHE A 189 -12.83 14.79 7.14
N ARG A 190 -13.11 13.50 7.35
CA ARG A 190 -12.63 12.79 8.54
C ARG A 190 -11.10 12.82 8.64
N LEU A 191 -10.38 12.59 7.52
CA LEU A 191 -8.92 12.69 7.47
C LEU A 191 -8.45 14.12 7.78
N GLN A 192 -9.10 15.14 7.21
CA GLN A 192 -8.79 16.54 7.48
C GLN A 192 -8.84 16.84 8.99
N ILE A 193 -9.90 16.40 9.69
CA ILE A 193 -9.99 16.60 11.14
C ILE A 193 -8.84 15.89 11.88
N HIS A 194 -8.50 14.65 11.50
CA HIS A 194 -7.35 13.97 12.09
C HIS A 194 -6.03 14.74 11.90
N LEU A 195 -5.80 15.27 10.70
CA LEU A 195 -4.61 16.07 10.38
C LEU A 195 -4.56 17.38 11.14
N ILE A 196 -5.69 18.08 11.26
CA ILE A 196 -5.77 19.33 12.04
C ILE A 196 -5.44 19.06 13.50
N VAL A 197 -6.08 18.06 14.12
CA VAL A 197 -5.84 17.69 15.52
C VAL A 197 -4.37 17.31 15.76
N ALA A 198 -3.82 16.49 14.89
CA ALA A 198 -2.43 16.05 15.02
C ALA A 198 -1.43 17.22 14.87
N ASN A 199 -1.65 18.12 13.87
CA ASN A 199 -0.81 19.31 13.70
C ASN A 199 -0.95 20.29 14.86
N MET A 200 -2.17 20.53 15.38
CA MET A 200 -2.41 21.35 16.57
C MET A 200 -1.63 20.81 17.78
N ALA A 201 -1.72 19.51 18.02
CA ALA A 201 -1.00 18.87 19.12
C ALA A 201 0.52 18.99 18.95
N VAL A 202 1.05 18.77 17.74
CA VAL A 202 2.49 18.85 17.46
C VAL A 202 3.02 20.27 17.59
N LYS A 203 2.31 21.26 17.04
CA LYS A 203 2.77 22.66 16.94
C LYS A 203 2.48 23.48 18.21
N LYS A 204 1.37 23.22 18.89
CA LYS A 204 0.85 24.04 19.98
C LYS A 204 0.57 23.29 21.28
N GLY A 205 0.54 21.97 21.25
CA GLY A 205 0.28 21.14 22.42
C GLY A 205 1.39 21.26 23.48
N ARG A 206 0.98 21.55 24.72
CA ARG A 206 1.90 21.49 25.87
C ARG A 206 2.32 20.04 26.09
N ARG A 207 3.61 19.80 26.13
CA ARG A 207 4.19 18.47 26.38
C ARG A 207 4.33 18.25 27.88
N ASP A 208 3.95 17.07 28.34
CA ASP A 208 4.27 16.60 29.67
C ASP A 208 5.75 16.23 29.82
N TRP A 209 6.13 15.75 30.97
CA TRP A 209 7.51 15.32 31.27
C TRP A 209 8.01 14.20 30.35
N TYR A 210 7.10 13.41 29.79
CA TYR A 210 7.40 12.32 28.86
C TYR A 210 7.31 12.75 27.38
N GLY A 211 7.11 14.04 27.10
CA GLY A 211 6.98 14.57 25.75
C GLY A 211 5.63 14.24 25.09
N ARG A 212 4.57 14.02 25.87
CA ARG A 212 3.22 13.68 25.39
C ARG A 212 2.28 14.86 25.51
N THR A 213 1.27 14.92 24.64
CA THR A 213 0.20 15.91 24.63
C THR A 213 -1.16 15.22 24.73
N LYS A 214 -2.13 15.87 25.35
CA LYS A 214 -3.47 15.32 25.55
C LYS A 214 -4.36 15.59 24.33
N ILE A 215 -5.00 14.54 23.83
CA ILE A 215 -5.94 14.62 22.70
C ILE A 215 -7.20 13.84 23.05
N MET A 216 -8.37 14.45 22.80
CA MET A 216 -9.66 13.82 22.97
C MET A 216 -10.45 13.83 21.68
N LEU A 217 -10.93 12.69 21.28
CA LEU A 217 -11.69 12.52 20.05
C LEU A 217 -13.08 11.95 20.39
N LEU A 218 -14.10 12.63 19.91
CA LEU A 218 -15.50 12.20 20.00
C LEU A 218 -15.87 11.52 18.69
N SER A 219 -16.11 10.21 18.70
CA SER A 219 -16.54 9.46 17.51
C SER A 219 -17.04 8.08 17.86
N LYS A 220 -18.08 7.62 17.17
CA LYS A 220 -18.48 6.21 17.18
C LYS A 220 -17.48 5.33 16.44
N CYS A 221 -16.83 5.87 15.43
CA CYS A 221 -15.80 5.21 14.66
C CYS A 221 -14.43 5.28 15.37
N ARG A 222 -13.67 4.20 15.30
CA ARG A 222 -12.29 4.20 15.80
C ARG A 222 -11.47 5.26 15.05
N PRO A 223 -10.69 6.12 15.75
CA PRO A 223 -9.71 6.99 15.11
C PRO A 223 -8.71 6.20 14.25
N MET A 224 -8.13 6.86 13.23
CA MET A 224 -7.17 6.23 12.33
C MET A 224 -5.94 5.72 13.07
N LEU A 225 -5.68 4.42 12.98
CA LEU A 225 -4.52 3.77 13.62
C LEU A 225 -3.18 4.26 13.06
N ASP A 226 -3.20 4.74 11.82
CA ASP A 226 -2.03 5.32 11.17
C ASP A 226 -1.54 6.57 11.89
N MET A 227 -2.45 7.36 12.47
CA MET A 227 -2.14 8.64 13.11
C MET A 227 -2.20 8.54 14.64
N PHE A 228 -3.28 7.99 15.18
CA PHE A 228 -3.48 7.81 16.60
C PHE A 228 -3.27 6.35 16.96
N ARG A 229 -2.03 6.05 17.38
CA ARG A 229 -1.59 4.67 17.63
C ARG A 229 -2.39 4.04 18.77
N CYS A 230 -2.62 2.75 18.64
CA CYS A 230 -3.30 1.98 19.69
C CYS A 230 -2.59 2.07 21.06
N ASP A 231 -1.24 2.14 21.05
CA ASP A 231 -0.45 2.22 22.29
C ASP A 231 -0.57 3.58 23.00
N ASP A 232 -0.96 4.61 22.29
CA ASP A 232 -1.12 5.97 22.82
C ASP A 232 -2.55 6.21 23.34
N LEU A 233 -3.47 5.24 23.18
CA LEU A 233 -4.82 5.28 23.73
C LEU A 233 -4.78 5.00 25.24
N VAL A 234 -5.06 6.01 26.02
CA VAL A 234 -5.09 5.91 27.49
C VAL A 234 -6.44 5.35 27.97
N ARG A 235 -7.54 5.89 27.45
CA ARG A 235 -8.89 5.50 27.87
C ARG A 235 -9.92 5.71 26.75
N ARG A 236 -10.94 4.84 26.78
CA ARG A 236 -12.17 4.99 26.00
C ARG A 236 -13.38 4.94 26.91
N GLU A 237 -14.31 5.87 26.76
CA GLU A 237 -15.58 5.93 27.49
C GLU A 237 -16.71 6.31 26.52
N GLY A 238 -17.60 5.37 26.21
CA GLY A 238 -18.60 5.55 25.16
C GLY A 238 -17.96 5.87 23.80
N ASP A 239 -18.33 7.04 23.26
CA ASP A 239 -17.81 7.55 22.00
C ASP A 239 -16.55 8.39 22.18
N TRP A 240 -16.09 8.61 23.42
CA TRP A 240 -14.89 9.38 23.73
C TRP A 240 -13.64 8.52 23.74
N TRP A 241 -12.60 9.01 23.03
CA TRP A 241 -11.28 8.38 22.91
C TRP A 241 -10.23 9.36 23.44
N TYR A 242 -9.52 9.01 24.50
CA TYR A 242 -8.48 9.83 25.10
C TYR A 242 -7.10 9.26 24.77
N TYR A 243 -6.26 10.08 24.14
CA TYR A 243 -4.92 9.73 23.71
C TYR A 243 -3.88 10.64 24.38
N GLU A 244 -2.72 10.05 24.67
CA GLU A 244 -1.48 10.76 25.00
C GLU A 244 -0.39 10.31 24.03
N PRO A 245 -0.35 10.83 22.80
CA PRO A 245 0.57 10.36 21.77
C PRO A 245 2.02 10.74 22.08
N ASP A 246 2.94 9.84 21.66
CA ASP A 246 4.36 10.16 21.51
C ASP A 246 4.51 11.23 20.43
N MET A 247 4.92 12.43 20.86
CA MET A 247 4.94 13.60 19.97
C MET A 247 6.00 13.50 18.88
N VAL A 248 7.11 12.74 19.10
CA VAL A 248 8.13 12.52 18.06
C VAL A 248 7.53 11.68 16.93
N LYS A 249 6.80 10.63 17.29
CA LYS A 249 6.15 9.77 16.30
C LYS A 249 5.00 10.47 15.60
N LEU A 250 4.18 11.23 16.33
CA LEU A 250 3.09 11.99 15.74
C LEU A 250 3.63 13.09 14.81
N GLN A 251 4.68 13.80 15.20
CA GLN A 251 5.36 14.79 14.37
C GLN A 251 5.85 14.16 13.07
N GLN A 252 6.48 12.98 13.12
CA GLN A 252 6.94 12.26 11.94
C GLN A 252 5.78 11.98 10.97
N LYS A 253 4.60 11.63 11.50
CA LYS A 253 3.39 11.39 10.70
C LYS A 253 2.88 12.64 9.97
N VAL A 254 2.86 13.79 10.62
CA VAL A 254 2.31 15.03 10.04
C VAL A 254 3.31 15.80 9.18
N THR A 255 4.63 15.57 9.35
CA THR A 255 5.66 16.17 8.49
C THR A 255 5.79 15.47 7.14
N LEU A 256 5.27 14.24 7.02
CA LEU A 256 5.21 13.46 5.80
C LEU A 256 3.77 13.48 5.25
N PRO A 257 3.29 14.60 4.68
CA PRO A 257 1.92 14.70 4.23
C PRO A 257 1.68 13.81 3.02
N MET A 258 0.50 13.23 2.96
CA MET A 258 -0.15 12.69 1.77
C MET A 258 0.78 11.92 0.84
N GLY A 259 1.04 10.68 1.18
CA GLY A 259 1.85 9.82 0.34
C GLY A 259 3.33 10.18 0.27
N SER A 260 3.84 10.91 1.26
CA SER A 260 5.25 11.36 1.31
C SER A 260 5.68 12.20 0.10
N CYS A 261 4.72 12.87 -0.54
CA CYS A 261 4.94 13.64 -1.76
C CYS A 261 6.15 14.58 -1.66
N ARG A 262 6.26 15.35 -0.58
CA ARG A 262 7.38 16.26 -0.37
C ARG A 262 8.72 15.56 -0.16
N LEU A 263 8.72 14.36 0.39
CA LEU A 263 9.93 13.55 0.52
C LEU A 263 10.36 12.90 -0.79
N ALA A 264 9.42 12.61 -1.65
CA ALA A 264 9.71 12.03 -2.95
C ALA A 264 10.32 13.05 -3.93
N LEU A 265 10.07 14.37 -3.73
CA LEU A 265 10.60 15.42 -4.60
C LEU A 265 12.13 15.38 -4.79
N PRO A 266 12.96 15.15 -3.76
CA PRO A 266 14.39 15.04 -3.92
C PRO A 266 14.85 13.86 -4.78
N LEU A 267 13.99 12.87 -5.00
CA LEU A 267 14.31 11.72 -5.84
C LEU A 267 14.51 12.08 -7.31
N TRP A 268 13.92 13.20 -7.72
CA TRP A 268 13.87 13.67 -9.09
C TRP A 268 14.90 14.77 -9.38
N GLY A 269 15.84 15.03 -8.45
CA GLY A 269 16.91 16.00 -8.63
C GLY A 269 17.84 15.64 -9.81
N GLN A 270 18.45 16.65 -10.42
CA GLN A 270 19.11 16.63 -11.73
C GLN A 270 20.29 15.67 -11.92
N GLU A 271 20.84 15.08 -10.85
CA GLU A 271 21.90 14.08 -10.97
C GLU A 271 21.69 12.95 -9.97
N VAL A 272 21.25 11.84 -10.50
CA VAL A 272 20.69 10.70 -9.77
C VAL A 272 21.78 9.79 -9.26
N ASN A 273 22.49 10.16 -8.23
CA ASN A 273 23.25 9.18 -7.46
C ASN A 273 22.58 8.79 -6.15
N GLU A 274 21.66 9.58 -5.62
CA GLU A 274 20.94 9.27 -4.40
C GLU A 274 19.44 9.52 -4.52
N VAL A 275 18.65 8.53 -4.08
CA VAL A 275 17.21 8.48 -4.25
C VAL A 275 16.46 9.21 -3.14
N TYR A 276 17.12 9.54 -2.00
CA TYR A 276 16.54 10.28 -0.90
C TYR A 276 17.55 11.22 -0.25
N ASP A 277 17.16 12.46 -0.03
CA ASP A 277 17.89 13.34 0.87
C ASP A 277 17.51 12.99 2.31
N VAL A 278 18.29 12.09 2.90
CA VAL A 278 18.12 11.62 4.27
C VAL A 278 18.31 12.74 5.28
N SER A 279 19.04 13.81 4.94
CA SER A 279 19.30 14.93 5.86
C SER A 279 18.03 15.65 6.30
N ASN A 280 17.02 15.70 5.44
CA ASN A 280 15.71 16.28 5.77
C ASN A 280 14.90 15.38 6.73
N ILE A 281 15.21 14.09 6.79
CA ILE A 281 14.54 13.11 7.66
C ILE A 281 15.26 12.98 8.99
N GLU A 282 16.59 13.07 9.01
CA GLU A 282 17.43 12.86 10.19
C GLU A 282 17.29 13.95 11.25
N GLN A 283 16.89 15.16 10.89
CA GLN A 283 16.75 16.28 11.85
C GLN A 283 15.77 15.98 13.00
N SER A 284 14.86 15.01 12.83
CA SER A 284 13.88 14.64 13.86
C SER A 284 14.32 13.51 14.80
N THR A 285 15.49 12.87 14.59
CA THR A 285 15.81 11.59 15.23
C THR A 285 17.08 11.58 16.11
N LYS A 286 17.51 12.73 16.63
CA LYS A 286 18.68 12.75 17.54
C LYS A 286 18.38 12.01 18.85
N LYS A 287 19.15 10.93 19.08
CA LYS A 287 19.43 10.21 20.32
C LYS A 287 18.42 9.18 20.82
N ALA A 288 18.54 7.98 20.31
CA ALA A 288 18.59 6.73 21.10
C ALA A 288 19.11 5.64 20.17
N THR A 289 19.88 4.69 20.65
CA THR A 289 20.23 3.48 19.89
C THR A 289 18.92 2.71 19.64
N LYS A 290 18.31 2.98 18.50
CA LYS A 290 17.07 2.30 18.11
C LYS A 290 17.38 0.85 17.77
N ARG A 291 16.60 -0.08 18.30
CA ARG A 291 16.67 -1.49 17.94
C ARG A 291 15.88 -1.69 16.67
N GLU A 292 16.57 -1.85 15.56
CA GLU A 292 15.99 -1.92 14.22
C GLU A 292 16.37 -3.24 13.56
N ALA A 293 15.45 -3.85 12.80
CA ALA A 293 15.71 -5.10 12.11
C ALA A 293 14.95 -5.20 10.79
N TYR A 294 15.57 -5.87 9.82
CA TYR A 294 14.88 -6.44 8.68
C TYR A 294 14.18 -7.73 9.09
N VAL A 295 12.97 -7.94 8.62
CA VAL A 295 12.19 -9.11 9.01
C VAL A 295 11.46 -9.73 7.82
N THR A 296 11.40 -11.07 7.78
CA THR A 296 10.58 -11.82 6.84
C THR A 296 9.79 -12.93 7.54
N VAL A 297 8.78 -13.48 6.85
CA VAL A 297 7.89 -14.52 7.40
C VAL A 297 7.75 -15.66 6.40
N LEU A 298 8.09 -16.88 6.80
CA LEU A 298 7.76 -18.08 6.02
C LEU A 298 6.48 -18.71 6.58
N HIS A 299 5.35 -18.41 5.96
CA HIS A 299 4.02 -18.85 6.43
C HIS A 299 3.41 -20.00 5.64
N SER A 300 3.82 -20.22 4.39
CA SER A 300 3.13 -21.13 3.47
C SER A 300 3.84 -22.48 3.33
N SER A 301 5.10 -22.50 2.91
CA SER A 301 5.81 -23.75 2.65
C SER A 301 7.33 -23.61 2.72
N GLU A 302 7.99 -24.77 2.82
CA GLU A 302 9.45 -24.87 2.74
C GLU A 302 10.02 -24.47 1.37
N SER A 303 9.18 -24.35 0.33
CA SER A 303 9.62 -23.94 -1.01
C SER A 303 10.14 -22.49 -1.07
N TYR A 304 9.81 -21.68 -0.06
CA TYR A 304 10.30 -20.29 0.06
C TYR A 304 11.61 -20.15 0.85
N VAL A 305 12.16 -21.26 1.35
CA VAL A 305 13.44 -21.23 2.10
C VAL A 305 14.58 -20.72 1.21
N CYS A 306 14.63 -21.14 -0.06
CA CYS A 306 15.61 -20.62 -1.01
C CYS A 306 15.49 -19.10 -1.17
N GLY A 307 14.28 -18.58 -1.37
CA GLY A 307 14.04 -17.14 -1.46
C GLY A 307 14.50 -16.40 -0.20
N ALA A 308 14.17 -16.93 0.97
CA ALA A 308 14.60 -16.32 2.24
C ALA A 308 16.14 -16.32 2.41
N ILE A 309 16.83 -17.38 1.99
CA ILE A 309 18.30 -17.44 1.99
C ILE A 309 18.86 -16.36 1.06
N THR A 310 18.34 -16.28 -0.16
CA THR A 310 18.79 -15.29 -1.16
C THR A 310 18.50 -13.87 -0.70
N LEU A 311 17.33 -13.62 -0.08
CA LEU A 311 16.99 -12.33 0.52
C LEU A 311 18.01 -11.93 1.59
N ALA A 312 18.35 -12.81 2.56
CA ALA A 312 19.34 -12.50 3.58
C ALA A 312 20.68 -12.10 2.97
N GLN A 313 21.17 -12.91 2.03
CA GLN A 313 22.44 -12.67 1.37
C GLN A 313 22.44 -11.37 0.57
N SER A 314 21.33 -11.04 -0.08
CA SER A 314 21.18 -9.76 -0.78
C SER A 314 21.25 -8.56 0.17
N ILE A 315 20.58 -8.63 1.32
CA ILE A 315 20.60 -7.57 2.33
C ILE A 315 22.01 -7.41 2.91
N LEU A 316 22.67 -8.50 3.27
CA LEU A 316 24.03 -8.48 3.85
C LEU A 316 25.06 -7.89 2.88
N GLN A 317 24.93 -8.18 1.57
CA GLN A 317 25.80 -7.62 0.53
C GLN A 317 25.69 -6.09 0.42
N THR A 318 24.61 -5.48 0.89
CA THR A 318 24.47 -4.00 0.92
C THR A 318 25.24 -3.33 2.06
N GLY A 319 25.89 -4.12 2.94
CA GLY A 319 26.71 -3.62 4.04
C GLY A 319 25.92 -3.16 5.27
N THR A 320 24.62 -3.46 5.36
CA THR A 320 23.79 -3.13 6.54
C THR A 320 24.38 -3.73 7.84
N LYS A 321 24.14 -3.03 8.95
CA LYS A 321 24.47 -3.52 10.30
C LYS A 321 23.22 -3.90 11.10
N ARG A 322 22.03 -3.85 10.47
CA ARG A 322 20.76 -4.18 11.13
C ARG A 322 20.63 -5.69 11.31
N ASP A 323 19.86 -6.07 12.33
CA ASP A 323 19.51 -7.47 12.54
C ASP A 323 18.63 -8.00 11.42
N LEU A 324 18.80 -9.28 11.08
CA LEU A 324 17.94 -10.01 10.17
C LEU A 324 17.12 -11.03 10.98
N ILE A 325 15.80 -10.88 10.99
CA ILE A 325 14.88 -11.73 11.75
C ILE A 325 13.99 -12.52 10.79
N ILE A 326 13.88 -13.82 11.00
CA ILE A 326 12.93 -14.64 10.26
C ILE A 326 11.92 -15.32 11.17
N LEU A 327 10.64 -15.14 10.86
CA LEU A 327 9.53 -15.79 11.55
C LEU A 327 9.17 -17.08 10.83
N ILE A 328 9.32 -18.21 11.48
CA ILE A 328 8.99 -19.53 10.93
C ILE A 328 8.18 -20.36 11.93
N ASP A 329 7.45 -21.33 11.43
CA ASP A 329 6.81 -22.32 12.32
C ASP A 329 7.66 -23.61 12.44
N LYS A 330 7.15 -24.52 13.26
CA LYS A 330 7.83 -25.81 13.53
C LYS A 330 7.85 -26.75 12.32
N ALA A 331 7.08 -26.50 11.26
CA ALA A 331 7.02 -27.34 10.07
C ALA A 331 8.28 -27.22 9.21
N ILE A 332 9.04 -26.12 9.33
CA ILE A 332 10.33 -25.99 8.63
C ILE A 332 11.32 -27.00 9.21
N SER A 333 11.87 -27.86 8.38
CA SER A 333 12.80 -28.94 8.78
C SER A 333 14.11 -28.40 9.37
N LEU A 334 14.74 -29.19 10.25
CA LEU A 334 15.96 -28.75 10.95
C LEU A 334 17.10 -28.35 9.99
N PRO A 335 17.44 -29.11 8.93
CA PRO A 335 18.50 -28.70 8.00
C PRO A 335 18.22 -27.35 7.32
N LYS A 336 16.94 -27.04 7.03
CA LYS A 336 16.55 -25.77 6.43
C LYS A 336 16.62 -24.62 7.45
N ARG A 337 16.33 -24.88 8.74
CA ARG A 337 16.54 -23.88 9.80
C ARG A 337 18.02 -23.54 9.96
N GLU A 338 18.88 -24.55 9.97
CA GLU A 338 20.33 -24.37 10.03
C GLU A 338 20.84 -23.56 8.84
N ALA A 339 20.32 -23.82 7.64
CA ALA A 339 20.64 -23.04 6.45
C ALA A 339 20.18 -21.58 6.55
N LEU A 340 19.01 -21.31 7.12
CA LEU A 340 18.54 -19.95 7.36
C LEU A 340 19.43 -19.20 8.36
N VAL A 341 19.89 -19.86 9.42
CA VAL A 341 20.85 -19.29 10.37
C VAL A 341 22.18 -19.01 9.68
N ALA A 342 22.70 -19.97 8.90
CA ALA A 342 23.93 -19.81 8.14
C ALA A 342 23.85 -18.68 7.10
N ALA A 343 22.64 -18.42 6.56
CA ALA A 343 22.39 -17.29 5.66
C ALA A 343 22.39 -15.93 6.36
N GLY A 344 22.35 -15.88 7.71
CA GLY A 344 22.38 -14.65 8.51
C GLY A 344 21.08 -14.35 9.28
N TRP A 345 20.06 -15.18 9.18
CA TRP A 345 18.79 -14.97 9.90
C TRP A 345 18.88 -15.35 11.38
N LYS A 346 18.33 -14.52 12.25
CA LYS A 346 17.97 -14.86 13.63
C LYS A 346 16.55 -15.42 13.63
N ILE A 347 16.41 -16.72 13.93
CA ILE A 347 15.11 -17.40 13.87
C ILE A 347 14.24 -17.08 15.07
N ARG A 348 12.97 -16.76 14.83
CA ARG A 348 11.89 -16.68 15.81
C ARG A 348 10.81 -17.69 15.45
N LEU A 349 10.57 -18.64 16.35
CA LEU A 349 9.49 -19.62 16.15
C LEU A 349 8.14 -19.01 16.47
N ILE A 350 7.20 -19.15 15.54
CA ILE A 350 5.82 -18.66 15.70
C ILE A 350 4.80 -19.77 15.52
N LYS A 351 3.62 -19.56 16.08
CA LYS A 351 2.41 -20.29 15.69
C LYS A 351 1.75 -19.51 14.54
N ARG A 352 1.57 -20.15 13.38
CA ARG A 352 0.92 -19.54 12.22
C ARG A 352 -0.49 -19.05 12.56
N ILE A 353 -0.92 -17.99 11.91
CA ILE A 353 -2.27 -17.43 12.02
C ILE A 353 -3.00 -17.75 10.73
N ARG A 354 -4.09 -18.53 10.88
CA ARG A 354 -4.95 -18.89 9.74
C ARG A 354 -5.80 -17.68 9.34
N ASN A 355 -5.86 -17.43 8.05
CA ASN A 355 -6.83 -16.54 7.45
C ASN A 355 -8.20 -17.24 7.48
N PRO A 356 -9.22 -16.71 8.18
CA PRO A 356 -10.49 -17.40 8.36
C PRO A 356 -11.29 -17.57 7.06
N ARG A 357 -10.97 -16.77 6.03
CA ARG A 357 -11.67 -16.76 4.73
C ARG A 357 -10.93 -17.51 3.63
N ALA A 358 -9.69 -17.91 3.86
CA ALA A 358 -8.92 -18.67 2.88
C ALA A 358 -9.27 -20.16 2.92
N GLU A 359 -9.29 -20.77 1.76
CA GLU A 359 -9.43 -22.21 1.61
C GLU A 359 -8.20 -22.94 2.17
N LYS A 360 -8.42 -24.18 2.62
CA LYS A 360 -7.35 -25.04 3.13
C LYS A 360 -6.37 -25.40 2.00
N GLY A 361 -5.08 -25.35 2.29
CA GLY A 361 -4.03 -25.70 1.33
C GLY A 361 -3.70 -24.60 0.30
N THR A 362 -4.39 -23.47 0.32
CA THR A 362 -4.07 -22.34 -0.56
C THR A 362 -2.92 -21.49 -0.01
N TYR A 363 -2.30 -20.70 -0.88
CA TYR A 363 -1.24 -19.76 -0.50
C TYR A 363 -1.68 -18.80 0.62
N ASN A 364 -2.95 -18.34 0.57
CA ASN A 364 -3.50 -17.38 1.52
C ASN A 364 -3.86 -17.98 2.88
N GLU A 365 -3.80 -19.31 3.06
CA GLU A 365 -4.30 -19.96 4.30
C GLU A 365 -3.65 -19.41 5.56
N TYR A 366 -2.34 -19.13 5.52
CA TYR A 366 -1.57 -18.67 6.69
C TYR A 366 -0.89 -17.32 6.51
N ASN A 367 -1.25 -16.54 5.48
CA ASN A 367 -0.62 -15.25 5.23
C ASN A 367 -0.85 -14.22 6.36
N TYR A 368 -1.93 -14.35 7.16
CA TYR A 368 -2.14 -13.54 8.37
C TYR A 368 -1.07 -13.78 9.45
N SER A 369 -0.18 -14.75 9.26
CA SER A 369 1.01 -14.89 10.10
C SER A 369 1.92 -13.66 10.07
N LYS A 370 1.81 -12.79 9.04
CA LYS A 370 2.43 -11.47 9.00
C LYS A 370 2.03 -10.58 10.19
N PHE A 371 0.86 -10.78 10.79
CA PHE A 371 0.47 -10.02 12.00
C PHE A 371 1.41 -10.25 13.18
N ARG A 372 2.16 -11.37 13.21
CA ARG A 372 3.20 -11.64 14.22
C ARG A 372 4.33 -10.62 14.24
N LEU A 373 4.51 -9.86 13.15
CA LEU A 373 5.48 -8.78 13.07
C LEU A 373 5.28 -7.74 14.18
N TRP A 374 4.02 -7.41 14.48
CA TRP A 374 3.69 -6.46 15.54
C TRP A 374 3.97 -6.98 16.96
N GLN A 375 4.27 -8.27 17.14
CA GLN A 375 4.65 -8.85 18.43
C GLN A 375 6.16 -8.80 18.72
N LEU A 376 6.98 -8.36 17.77
CA LEU A 376 8.43 -8.23 17.95
C LEU A 376 8.80 -6.95 18.73
N THR A 377 8.19 -6.77 19.90
CA THR A 377 8.33 -5.56 20.74
C THR A 377 9.71 -5.37 21.36
N ASP A 378 10.62 -6.31 21.16
CA ASP A 378 12.06 -6.16 21.44
C ASP A 378 12.77 -5.28 20.40
N TYR A 379 12.09 -4.89 19.31
CA TYR A 379 12.52 -3.92 18.32
C TYR A 379 11.64 -2.68 18.32
N ASP A 380 12.23 -1.52 18.03
CA ASP A 380 11.53 -0.24 17.97
C ASP A 380 10.93 0.01 16.58
N LYS A 381 11.63 -0.49 15.54
CA LYS A 381 11.18 -0.40 14.14
C LYS A 381 11.63 -1.60 13.33
N LEU A 382 10.79 -2.02 12.41
CA LEU A 382 11.04 -3.13 11.50
C LEU A 382 10.83 -2.68 10.05
N VAL A 383 11.66 -3.21 9.17
CA VAL A 383 11.40 -3.23 7.71
C VAL A 383 11.07 -4.66 7.32
N PHE A 384 9.80 -4.92 7.06
CA PHE A 384 9.35 -6.21 6.56
C PHE A 384 9.66 -6.33 5.07
N ILE A 385 10.14 -7.49 4.64
CA ILE A 385 10.43 -7.81 3.23
C ILE A 385 9.94 -9.22 2.94
N ASP A 386 9.14 -9.38 1.88
CA ASP A 386 8.72 -10.71 1.42
C ASP A 386 9.93 -11.53 0.94
N SER A 387 9.89 -12.84 1.18
CA SER A 387 11.00 -13.76 0.88
C SER A 387 11.27 -14.00 -0.61
N ASP A 388 10.47 -13.43 -1.48
CA ASP A 388 10.63 -13.41 -2.94
C ASP A 388 11.10 -12.05 -3.48
N ILE A 389 11.79 -11.30 -2.64
CA ILE A 389 12.44 -10.04 -3.00
C ILE A 389 13.97 -10.19 -2.94
N VAL A 390 14.65 -9.52 -3.84
CA VAL A 390 16.10 -9.34 -3.82
C VAL A 390 16.40 -7.87 -3.63
N VAL A 391 17.21 -7.54 -2.63
CA VAL A 391 17.69 -6.19 -2.35
C VAL A 391 18.99 -5.93 -3.11
N LEU A 392 19.07 -4.86 -3.87
CA LEU A 392 20.20 -4.52 -4.73
C LEU A 392 21.03 -3.36 -4.19
N ARG A 393 20.44 -2.49 -3.39
CA ARG A 393 21.06 -1.33 -2.75
C ARG A 393 20.65 -1.26 -1.29
N ASN A 394 21.45 -0.59 -0.46
CA ASN A 394 21.12 -0.38 0.94
C ASN A 394 19.80 0.39 1.09
N ILE A 395 18.90 -0.14 1.91
CA ILE A 395 17.58 0.44 2.22
C ILE A 395 17.44 0.78 3.72
N ASP A 396 18.55 0.96 4.44
CA ASP A 396 18.53 1.35 5.86
C ASP A 396 17.81 2.69 6.07
N LEU A 397 17.75 3.55 5.02
CA LEU A 397 16.97 4.78 5.04
C LEU A 397 15.50 4.57 5.44
N LEU A 398 14.92 3.39 5.16
CA LEU A 398 13.53 3.09 5.49
C LEU A 398 13.25 3.12 7.00
N PHE A 399 14.25 2.91 7.84
CA PHE A 399 14.10 3.01 9.29
C PHE A 399 13.80 4.43 9.77
N HIS A 400 13.97 5.45 8.94
CA HIS A 400 13.61 6.83 9.24
C HIS A 400 12.13 7.14 8.95
N PHE A 401 11.45 6.28 8.18
CA PHE A 401 10.05 6.46 7.79
C PHE A 401 9.07 5.97 8.88
N PRO A 402 7.86 6.54 8.95
CA PRO A 402 6.83 6.08 9.89
C PRO A 402 6.15 4.79 9.43
N GLN A 403 5.45 4.12 10.35
CA GLN A 403 4.50 3.06 10.02
C GLN A 403 3.21 3.67 9.43
N ILE A 404 2.58 3.14 8.40
CA ILE A 404 3.06 2.23 7.37
C ILE A 404 3.67 3.08 6.27
N SER A 405 4.88 2.76 5.86
CA SER A 405 5.44 3.27 4.62
C SER A 405 5.68 2.09 3.69
N ALA A 406 5.19 2.19 2.45
CA ALA A 406 5.25 1.12 1.46
C ALA A 406 5.15 1.71 0.04
N THR A 407 5.46 0.92 -0.98
CA THR A 407 5.23 1.33 -2.38
C THR A 407 3.79 1.11 -2.80
N GLY A 408 3.32 1.88 -3.76
CA GLY A 408 2.00 1.66 -4.36
C GLY A 408 1.92 0.32 -5.08
N ASN A 409 0.78 -0.34 -4.92
CA ASN A 409 0.41 -1.48 -5.75
C ASN A 409 -0.50 -1.02 -6.88
N ASP A 410 -1.46 -0.16 -6.54
CA ASP A 410 -2.41 0.47 -7.45
C ASP A 410 -3.05 1.67 -6.74
N GLY A 411 -3.03 2.86 -7.33
CA GLY A 411 -3.64 4.05 -6.78
C GLY A 411 -3.39 4.23 -5.28
N SER A 412 -4.45 4.22 -4.50
CA SER A 412 -4.42 4.39 -3.04
C SER A 412 -4.14 3.11 -2.23
N ILE A 413 -3.75 2.02 -2.90
CA ILE A 413 -3.50 0.71 -2.28
C ILE A 413 -1.99 0.45 -2.26
N PHE A 414 -1.43 0.10 -1.10
CA PHE A 414 -0.02 -0.26 -1.00
C PHE A 414 0.24 -1.75 -1.25
N ASN A 415 1.45 -2.04 -1.72
CA ASN A 415 1.98 -3.40 -1.82
C ASN A 415 2.58 -3.83 -0.48
N SER A 416 2.17 -4.98 0.05
CA SER A 416 2.62 -5.49 1.34
C SER A 416 3.97 -6.21 1.31
N GLY A 417 4.69 -6.20 0.18
CA GLY A 417 5.96 -6.89 0.02
C GLY A 417 7.12 -6.22 0.74
N ILE A 418 7.12 -4.88 0.82
CA ILE A 418 8.04 -4.11 1.69
C ILE A 418 7.21 -3.12 2.50
N MET A 419 7.33 -3.18 3.83
CA MET A 419 6.59 -2.31 4.74
C MET A 419 7.46 -1.89 5.92
N VAL A 420 7.39 -0.59 6.26
CA VAL A 420 7.95 -0.08 7.52
C VAL A 420 6.91 -0.26 8.62
N LEU A 421 7.30 -0.90 9.72
CA LEU A 421 6.41 -1.26 10.82
C LEU A 421 6.98 -0.79 12.17
N GLU A 422 6.07 -0.47 13.10
CA GLU A 422 6.41 -0.24 14.52
C GLU A 422 5.73 -1.32 15.36
N PRO A 423 6.49 -2.24 15.97
CA PRO A 423 5.91 -3.32 16.79
C PRO A 423 5.03 -2.78 17.92
N SER A 424 3.89 -3.43 18.13
CA SER A 424 2.90 -3.08 19.13
C SER A 424 1.98 -4.25 19.42
N ASN A 425 1.98 -4.72 20.66
CA ASN A 425 1.04 -5.76 21.11
C ASN A 425 -0.42 -5.29 21.05
N CYS A 426 -0.67 -3.98 21.20
CA CYS A 426 -2.00 -3.41 21.07
C CYS A 426 -2.47 -3.48 19.61
N THR A 427 -1.63 -3.06 18.66
CA THR A 427 -1.93 -3.18 17.23
C THR A 427 -2.14 -4.64 16.83
N PHE A 428 -1.29 -5.57 17.30
CA PHE A 428 -1.50 -7.00 17.07
C PHE A 428 -2.88 -7.47 17.52
N ARG A 429 -3.29 -7.13 18.76
CA ARG A 429 -4.63 -7.49 19.25
C ARG A 429 -5.76 -6.91 18.42
N THR A 430 -5.59 -5.67 17.95
CA THR A 430 -6.55 -5.01 17.05
C THR A 430 -6.67 -5.77 15.73
N LEU A 431 -5.56 -6.10 15.06
CA LEU A 431 -5.56 -6.89 13.82
C LEU A 431 -6.25 -8.25 14.02
N MET A 432 -5.95 -8.92 15.14
CA MET A 432 -6.57 -10.20 15.48
C MET A 432 -8.07 -10.10 15.73
N GLY A 433 -8.56 -8.99 16.30
CA GLY A 433 -9.98 -8.72 16.46
C GLY A 433 -10.68 -8.55 15.12
N LEU A 434 -10.12 -7.74 14.25
CA LEU A 434 -10.70 -7.37 12.95
C LEU A 434 -10.64 -8.48 11.88
N ARG A 435 -9.86 -9.56 12.09
CA ARG A 435 -9.58 -10.59 11.07
C ARG A 435 -10.81 -11.32 10.52
N LYS A 436 -11.93 -11.30 11.23
CA LYS A 436 -13.20 -11.89 10.78
C LYS A 436 -14.15 -10.86 10.17
N GLU A 437 -13.97 -9.59 10.48
CA GLU A 437 -14.85 -8.49 10.09
C GLU A 437 -14.44 -7.93 8.72
N ILE A 438 -13.15 -7.74 8.50
CA ILE A 438 -12.62 -7.15 7.27
C ILE A 438 -12.62 -8.14 6.11
N ASN A 439 -13.13 -7.67 4.96
CA ASN A 439 -13.02 -8.33 3.66
C ASN A 439 -11.77 -7.84 2.94
N SER A 440 -10.81 -8.74 2.75
CA SER A 440 -9.63 -8.46 1.92
C SER A 440 -10.01 -8.54 0.44
N TYR A 441 -9.69 -7.50 -0.36
CA TYR A 441 -10.03 -7.46 -1.79
C TYR A 441 -9.31 -8.56 -2.60
N ASN A 442 -8.12 -8.96 -2.16
CA ASN A 442 -7.33 -10.03 -2.81
C ASN A 442 -7.37 -11.35 -2.03
N GLY A 443 -8.23 -11.46 -1.02
CA GLY A 443 -8.32 -12.63 -0.16
C GLY A 443 -7.08 -12.89 0.71
N GLY A 444 -6.12 -11.94 0.76
CA GLY A 444 -4.84 -12.08 1.44
C GLY A 444 -4.58 -11.01 2.52
N ASP A 445 -3.35 -10.99 3.02
CA ASP A 445 -2.86 -10.03 4.01
C ASP A 445 -2.83 -8.61 3.47
N GLN A 446 -2.43 -8.42 2.21
CA GLN A 446 -2.32 -7.11 1.58
C GLN A 446 -3.67 -6.37 1.60
N GLY A 447 -4.74 -7.01 1.13
CA GLY A 447 -6.05 -6.39 1.12
C GLY A 447 -6.58 -6.13 2.53
N PHE A 448 -6.32 -7.02 3.49
CA PHE A 448 -6.68 -6.80 4.88
C PHE A 448 -5.95 -5.59 5.49
N LEU A 449 -4.64 -5.49 5.30
CA LEU A 449 -3.83 -4.40 5.85
C LEU A 449 -4.19 -3.05 5.24
N ASN A 450 -4.55 -3.01 3.95
CA ASN A 450 -5.03 -1.80 3.27
C ASN A 450 -6.39 -1.31 3.79
N GLU A 451 -7.24 -2.18 4.37
CA GLU A 451 -8.47 -1.76 5.03
C GLU A 451 -8.24 -1.28 6.47
N VAL A 452 -7.16 -1.70 7.12
CA VAL A 452 -6.82 -1.27 8.49
C VAL A 452 -5.99 0.01 8.48
N PHE A 453 -5.02 0.10 7.57
CA PHE A 453 -4.09 1.22 7.44
C PHE A 453 -4.39 1.98 6.16
N VAL A 454 -5.39 2.83 6.22
CA VAL A 454 -5.91 3.53 5.03
C VAL A 454 -5.09 4.74 4.62
N TRP A 455 -4.38 5.38 5.57
CA TRP A 455 -3.54 6.55 5.33
C TRP A 455 -2.06 6.20 5.56
N TRP A 456 -1.45 5.64 4.51
CA TRP A 456 -0.07 5.16 4.51
C TRP A 456 0.86 6.13 3.75
N HIS A 457 2.17 6.00 3.97
CA HIS A 457 3.17 6.80 3.27
C HIS A 457 3.65 6.07 2.03
N ARG A 458 3.49 6.74 0.88
CA ARG A 458 3.91 6.18 -0.40
C ARG A 458 5.41 6.33 -0.58
N LEU A 459 6.11 5.21 -0.76
CA LEU A 459 7.51 5.14 -1.13
C LEU A 459 7.64 5.02 -2.65
N PRO A 460 8.73 5.52 -3.26
CA PRO A 460 8.99 5.35 -4.68
C PRO A 460 9.04 3.89 -5.10
N ARG A 461 8.54 3.63 -6.30
CA ARG A 461 8.43 2.29 -6.89
C ARG A 461 9.76 1.53 -6.93
N ARG A 462 10.89 2.21 -7.10
CA ARG A 462 12.23 1.58 -7.10
C ARG A 462 12.59 0.87 -5.78
N ILE A 463 11.91 1.19 -4.68
CA ILE A 463 12.09 0.51 -3.38
C ILE A 463 11.57 -0.94 -3.45
N ASN A 464 10.46 -1.17 -4.15
CA ASN A 464 9.83 -2.49 -4.30
C ASN A 464 9.36 -2.67 -5.74
N PHE A 465 10.29 -2.89 -6.66
CA PHE A 465 10.03 -2.88 -8.09
C PHE A 465 9.54 -4.25 -8.56
N LEU A 466 8.31 -4.32 -9.07
CA LEU A 466 7.69 -5.55 -9.50
C LEU A 466 8.27 -6.01 -10.84
N LYS A 467 8.60 -7.30 -10.96
CA LYS A 467 9.19 -7.86 -12.20
C LYS A 467 8.20 -8.02 -13.35
N ASN A 468 6.90 -7.94 -13.09
CA ASN A 468 5.86 -8.15 -14.11
C ASN A 468 5.74 -6.98 -15.09
N PHE A 469 5.24 -7.27 -16.29
CA PHE A 469 4.83 -6.28 -17.28
C PHE A 469 3.32 -6.10 -17.22
N TRP A 470 2.84 -4.87 -17.40
CA TRP A 470 1.41 -4.54 -17.38
C TRP A 470 0.79 -4.59 -18.78
N SER A 471 1.64 -4.59 -19.81
CA SER A 471 1.21 -4.62 -21.20
C SER A 471 2.22 -5.39 -22.07
N ASN A 472 1.80 -5.78 -23.28
CA ASN A 472 2.70 -6.33 -24.29
C ASN A 472 3.51 -5.23 -25.01
N SER A 473 3.70 -4.07 -24.40
CA SER A 473 4.45 -2.96 -24.97
C SER A 473 5.95 -3.27 -24.98
N SER A 474 6.55 -3.20 -26.17
CA SER A 474 8.01 -3.30 -26.31
C SER A 474 8.75 -2.19 -25.57
N LEU A 475 8.13 -1.01 -25.45
CA LEU A 475 8.66 0.11 -24.70
C LEU A 475 8.72 -0.21 -23.19
N GLU A 476 7.63 -0.71 -22.61
CA GLU A 476 7.62 -1.13 -21.18
C GLU A 476 8.69 -2.18 -20.93
N ALA A 477 8.78 -3.19 -21.79
CA ALA A 477 9.78 -4.26 -21.67
C ALA A 477 11.21 -3.68 -21.76
N SER A 478 11.47 -2.78 -22.69
CA SER A 478 12.79 -2.15 -22.85
C SER A 478 13.19 -1.35 -21.61
N VAL A 479 12.31 -0.48 -21.10
CA VAL A 479 12.57 0.35 -19.92
C VAL A 479 12.80 -0.52 -18.69
N LYS A 480 11.93 -1.49 -18.42
CA LYS A 480 12.06 -2.36 -17.25
C LYS A 480 13.29 -3.25 -17.32
N ASN A 481 13.59 -3.84 -18.48
CA ASN A 481 14.79 -4.67 -18.64
C ASN A 481 16.06 -3.84 -18.44
N HIS A 482 16.12 -2.61 -18.94
CA HIS A 482 17.24 -1.71 -18.67
C HIS A 482 17.43 -1.46 -17.16
N LEU A 483 16.34 -1.26 -16.41
CA LEU A 483 16.40 -1.09 -14.96
C LEU A 483 16.87 -2.37 -14.24
N PHE A 484 16.42 -3.56 -14.67
CA PHE A 484 16.84 -4.83 -14.08
C PHE A 484 18.33 -5.13 -14.31
N GLU A 485 18.87 -4.75 -15.48
CA GLU A 485 20.27 -5.00 -15.85
C GLU A 485 21.24 -3.95 -15.33
N SER A 486 20.76 -2.76 -14.94
CA SER A 486 21.62 -1.63 -14.61
C SER A 486 22.73 -1.99 -13.62
N ASP A 487 23.97 -1.57 -13.93
CA ASP A 487 25.15 -1.74 -13.09
C ASP A 487 25.97 -0.44 -13.13
N PRO A 488 26.08 0.33 -12.03
CA PRO A 488 25.50 0.05 -10.71
C PRO A 488 23.94 0.00 -10.71
N PRO A 489 23.31 -0.74 -9.77
CA PRO A 489 21.87 -0.89 -9.72
C PRO A 489 21.14 0.45 -9.55
N LYS A 490 20.17 0.73 -10.42
CA LYS A 490 19.24 1.87 -10.28
C LYS A 490 18.06 1.54 -9.36
N LEU A 491 17.69 0.26 -9.25
CA LEU A 491 16.64 -0.22 -8.35
C LEU A 491 17.21 -0.52 -6.96
N TYR A 492 16.39 -0.31 -5.93
CA TYR A 492 16.71 -0.76 -4.56
C TYR A 492 16.39 -2.21 -4.35
N SER A 493 15.29 -2.69 -4.93
CA SER A 493 14.93 -4.12 -4.89
C SER A 493 14.13 -4.54 -6.12
N ILE A 494 14.07 -5.86 -6.33
CA ILE A 494 13.19 -6.50 -7.32
C ILE A 494 12.30 -7.49 -6.60
N HIS A 495 10.98 -7.38 -6.81
CA HIS A 495 9.98 -8.28 -6.26
C HIS A 495 9.54 -9.29 -7.31
N TYR A 496 9.80 -10.56 -7.06
CA TYR A 496 9.54 -11.66 -8.00
C TYR A 496 8.12 -12.21 -7.84
N LEU A 497 7.11 -11.41 -8.22
CA LEU A 497 5.72 -11.87 -8.28
C LEU A 497 5.54 -13.05 -9.23
N GLY A 498 4.46 -13.81 -9.07
CA GLY A 498 4.19 -14.99 -9.88
C GLY A 498 5.22 -16.11 -9.66
N LEU A 499 5.68 -16.75 -10.73
CA LEU A 499 6.64 -17.83 -10.63
C LEU A 499 8.02 -17.35 -10.18
N LYS A 500 8.56 -18.04 -9.19
CA LYS A 500 9.83 -17.68 -8.54
C LYS A 500 11.03 -18.22 -9.31
N PRO A 501 12.17 -17.47 -9.39
CA PRO A 501 13.36 -17.91 -10.13
C PRO A 501 13.85 -19.31 -9.73
N TRP A 502 13.85 -19.63 -8.43
CA TRP A 502 14.29 -20.94 -7.94
C TRP A 502 13.31 -22.08 -8.23
N LEU A 503 12.07 -21.79 -8.63
CA LEU A 503 11.07 -22.78 -9.06
C LEU A 503 11.08 -23.00 -10.59
N CYS A 504 12.04 -22.39 -11.30
CA CYS A 504 12.21 -22.46 -12.73
C CYS A 504 13.60 -23.00 -13.09
N TYR A 505 13.81 -23.46 -14.30
CA TYR A 505 15.15 -23.70 -14.85
C TYR A 505 15.83 -22.35 -15.14
N ARG A 506 17.16 -22.29 -15.00
CA ARG A 506 17.94 -21.04 -15.09
C ARG A 506 17.88 -20.39 -16.48
N ASP A 507 17.92 -21.21 -17.49
CA ASP A 507 18.02 -20.89 -18.91
C ASP A 507 16.70 -21.09 -19.64
N TYR A 508 15.60 -21.07 -18.90
CA TYR A 508 14.29 -21.35 -19.43
C TYR A 508 13.25 -20.45 -18.73
N ASP A 509 12.57 -19.64 -19.52
CA ASP A 509 11.50 -18.81 -18.99
C ASP A 509 10.26 -19.67 -18.70
N CYS A 510 10.02 -19.91 -17.43
CA CYS A 510 8.83 -20.60 -16.99
C CYS A 510 7.74 -19.66 -16.49
N ASN A 511 7.86 -18.38 -16.68
CA ASN A 511 6.84 -17.41 -16.25
C ASN A 511 5.61 -17.40 -17.15
N TRP A 512 5.37 -18.49 -17.85
CA TRP A 512 4.24 -18.63 -18.72
C TRP A 512 3.05 -19.14 -17.95
N ASP A 513 2.14 -18.27 -17.57
CA ASP A 513 0.76 -18.66 -17.41
C ASP A 513 0.18 -18.87 -18.81
N ILE A 514 -0.47 -19.99 -19.03
CA ILE A 514 -1.05 -20.38 -20.33
C ILE A 514 -2.17 -19.41 -20.75
N ALA A 515 -2.75 -18.67 -19.81
CA ALA A 515 -3.81 -17.71 -20.07
C ALA A 515 -3.27 -16.28 -20.28
N ASP A 516 -2.23 -15.87 -19.52
CA ASP A 516 -1.73 -14.48 -19.45
C ASP A 516 -0.21 -14.38 -19.68
N GLN A 517 0.30 -15.10 -20.61
CA GLN A 517 1.68 -15.56 -20.80
C GLN A 517 2.77 -14.50 -20.81
N HIS A 518 2.45 -13.27 -21.16
CA HIS A 518 3.45 -12.21 -21.35
C HIS A 518 3.52 -11.20 -20.22
N VAL A 519 2.53 -11.20 -19.30
CA VAL A 519 2.34 -10.14 -18.33
C VAL A 519 3.29 -10.26 -17.12
N TYR A 520 3.79 -11.45 -16.83
CA TYR A 520 4.48 -11.72 -15.56
C TYR A 520 5.97 -12.07 -15.69
N ALA A 521 6.52 -12.06 -16.89
CA ALA A 521 7.84 -12.61 -17.13
C ALA A 521 8.87 -11.57 -17.54
N SER A 522 9.99 -11.55 -16.82
CA SER A 522 11.22 -10.93 -17.28
C SER A 522 12.38 -11.88 -17.08
N ASP A 523 12.94 -12.39 -18.19
CA ASP A 523 14.16 -13.20 -18.20
C ASP A 523 15.34 -12.44 -17.61
N VAL A 524 15.39 -11.14 -17.86
CA VAL A 524 16.44 -10.26 -17.37
C VAL A 524 16.39 -10.15 -15.83
N ALA A 525 15.19 -9.98 -15.27
CA ALA A 525 15.02 -10.00 -13.82
C ALA A 525 15.42 -11.35 -13.22
N HIS A 526 15.09 -12.48 -13.87
CA HIS A 526 15.50 -13.81 -13.42
C HIS A 526 17.02 -13.99 -13.50
N LYS A 527 17.69 -13.55 -14.55
CA LYS A 527 19.16 -13.55 -14.66
C LYS A 527 19.80 -12.77 -13.52
N ARG A 528 19.22 -11.62 -13.13
CA ARG A 528 19.69 -10.81 -11.99
C ARG A 528 19.62 -11.59 -10.68
N TRP A 529 18.53 -12.33 -10.45
CA TRP A 529 18.39 -13.21 -9.28
C TRP A 529 19.47 -14.32 -9.27
N TRP A 530 19.70 -14.96 -10.43
CA TRP A 530 20.70 -16.02 -10.55
C TRP A 530 22.14 -15.49 -10.37
N LYS A 531 22.45 -14.27 -10.82
CA LYS A 531 23.75 -13.62 -10.57
C LYS A 531 24.03 -13.54 -9.06
N LEU A 532 23.01 -13.16 -8.28
CA LEU A 532 23.12 -13.11 -6.83
C LEU A 532 23.27 -14.52 -6.23
N HIS A 533 22.41 -15.46 -6.64
CA HIS A 533 22.47 -16.84 -6.17
C HIS A 533 23.87 -17.46 -6.35
N ASP A 534 24.50 -17.24 -7.50
CA ASP A 534 25.80 -17.81 -7.83
C ASP A 534 26.95 -17.17 -7.02
N SER A 535 26.74 -15.97 -6.47
CA SER A 535 27.67 -15.33 -5.55
C SER A 535 27.59 -15.83 -4.10
N MET A 536 26.57 -16.63 -3.76
CA MET A 536 26.41 -17.20 -2.42
C MET A 536 27.36 -18.38 -2.18
N ASP A 537 27.59 -18.72 -0.91
CA ASP A 537 28.28 -19.98 -0.54
C ASP A 537 27.54 -21.20 -1.14
N VAL A 538 28.30 -22.13 -1.73
CA VAL A 538 27.77 -23.36 -2.34
C VAL A 538 26.93 -24.18 -1.36
N LYS A 539 27.25 -24.14 -0.06
CA LYS A 539 26.46 -24.79 0.98
C LYS A 539 25.04 -24.23 1.10
N LEU A 540 24.84 -22.95 0.75
CA LEU A 540 23.52 -22.30 0.73
C LEU A 540 22.80 -22.55 -0.59
N GLN A 541 23.53 -22.54 -1.71
CA GLN A 541 22.95 -22.73 -3.05
C GLN A 541 22.17 -24.06 -3.16
N LYS A 542 22.62 -25.13 -2.48
CA LYS A 542 21.97 -26.46 -2.51
C LYS A 542 20.51 -26.45 -2.04
N PHE A 543 20.09 -25.44 -1.25
CA PHE A 543 18.71 -25.29 -0.78
C PHE A 543 17.79 -24.67 -1.84
N CYS A 544 18.33 -24.28 -3.00
CA CYS A 544 17.60 -23.76 -4.17
C CYS A 544 17.36 -24.85 -5.24
N GLY A 545 17.52 -26.11 -4.90
CA GLY A 545 17.23 -27.25 -5.78
C GLY A 545 15.73 -27.38 -6.11
N LEU A 546 15.45 -27.96 -7.28
CA LEU A 546 14.08 -28.26 -7.69
C LEU A 546 13.62 -29.58 -7.09
N THR A 547 12.41 -29.63 -6.52
CA THR A 547 11.81 -30.88 -6.07
C THR A 547 11.41 -31.78 -7.24
N LYS A 548 11.36 -33.12 -7.04
CA LYS A 548 10.89 -34.07 -8.05
C LYS A 548 9.51 -33.74 -8.60
N ILE A 549 8.62 -33.24 -7.74
CA ILE A 549 7.27 -32.80 -8.14
C ILE A 549 7.38 -31.59 -9.08
N ARG A 550 8.13 -30.54 -8.68
CA ARG A 550 8.26 -29.35 -9.50
C ARG A 550 8.91 -29.59 -10.86
N LYS A 551 9.90 -30.51 -10.93
CA LYS A 551 10.49 -30.93 -12.20
C LYS A 551 9.44 -31.58 -13.12
N ARG A 552 8.60 -32.46 -12.59
CA ARG A 552 7.51 -33.09 -13.37
C ARG A 552 6.53 -32.05 -13.90
N ASP A 553 6.17 -31.05 -13.07
CA ASP A 553 5.26 -29.99 -13.46
C ASP A 553 5.86 -29.16 -14.60
N LEU A 554 7.14 -28.76 -14.50
CA LEU A 554 7.85 -28.02 -15.55
C LEU A 554 7.91 -28.80 -16.87
N GLU A 555 8.23 -30.09 -16.83
CA GLU A 555 8.26 -30.92 -18.03
C GLU A 555 6.86 -31.14 -18.63
N TRP A 556 5.83 -31.21 -17.78
CA TRP A 556 4.45 -31.29 -18.24
C TRP A 556 4.00 -29.96 -18.92
N ASP A 557 4.29 -28.82 -18.31
CA ASP A 557 4.00 -27.50 -18.87
C ASP A 557 4.69 -27.31 -20.21
N ARG A 558 5.96 -27.71 -20.31
CA ARG A 558 6.74 -27.72 -21.56
C ARG A 558 6.09 -28.57 -22.65
N LYS A 559 5.70 -29.80 -22.34
CA LYS A 559 5.02 -30.68 -23.29
C LYS A 559 3.69 -30.11 -23.76
N LYS A 560 2.92 -29.47 -22.84
CA LYS A 560 1.65 -28.81 -23.14
C LYS A 560 1.85 -27.61 -24.07
N ALA A 561 2.82 -26.76 -23.80
CA ALA A 561 3.15 -25.62 -24.63
C ALA A 561 3.55 -26.03 -26.06
N ASN A 562 4.41 -27.07 -26.19
CA ASN A 562 4.78 -27.60 -27.48
C ASN A 562 3.59 -28.18 -28.27
N LYS A 563 2.65 -28.86 -27.58
CA LYS A 563 1.43 -29.39 -28.19
C LYS A 563 0.49 -28.27 -28.68
N LEU A 564 0.40 -27.18 -27.92
CA LEU A 564 -0.43 -26.03 -28.27
C LEU A 564 0.23 -25.12 -29.31
N LYS A 565 1.47 -25.41 -29.75
CA LYS A 565 2.25 -24.57 -30.67
C LYS A 565 2.27 -23.12 -30.22
N LEU A 566 2.44 -22.87 -28.94
CA LEU A 566 2.53 -21.54 -28.40
C LEU A 566 3.72 -20.81 -29.04
N ASN A 567 3.46 -19.64 -29.62
CA ASN A 567 4.45 -18.82 -30.31
C ASN A 567 5.33 -18.10 -29.27
N GLY A 568 6.37 -18.77 -28.80
CA GLY A 568 7.33 -18.17 -27.89
C GLY A 568 8.61 -18.95 -27.95
N ASP A 569 9.73 -18.26 -28.08
CA ASP A 569 11.03 -18.88 -28.13
C ASP A 569 11.42 -19.54 -26.80
N HIS A 570 10.79 -19.12 -25.69
CA HIS A 570 11.01 -19.64 -24.34
C HIS A 570 10.83 -21.17 -24.23
N TRP A 571 9.80 -21.72 -24.87
CA TRP A 571 9.50 -23.15 -24.85
C TRP A 571 10.41 -24.01 -25.72
N LYS A 572 11.20 -23.36 -26.58
CA LYS A 572 12.13 -24.01 -27.50
C LYS A 572 13.57 -24.02 -26.99
N ILE A 573 13.87 -23.31 -25.91
CA ILE A 573 15.21 -23.21 -25.34
C ILE A 573 15.70 -24.59 -24.88
N ASN A 574 16.93 -24.91 -25.21
CA ASN A 574 17.60 -26.10 -24.74
C ASN A 574 18.00 -25.91 -23.27
N ILE A 575 17.41 -26.70 -22.37
CA ILE A 575 17.63 -26.54 -20.93
C ILE A 575 18.96 -27.19 -20.56
N THR A 576 19.92 -26.39 -20.13
CA THR A 576 21.24 -26.79 -19.68
C THR A 576 21.40 -26.78 -18.15
N ASP A 577 20.38 -26.36 -17.42
CA ASP A 577 20.38 -26.29 -15.95
C ASP A 577 20.60 -27.67 -15.32
N ASP A 578 21.75 -27.85 -14.63
CA ASP A 578 22.14 -29.12 -14.00
C ASP A 578 21.12 -29.63 -12.99
N ARG A 579 20.34 -28.73 -12.36
CA ARG A 579 19.28 -29.09 -11.42
C ARG A 579 18.18 -29.94 -12.06
N ARG A 580 18.08 -29.95 -13.38
CA ARG A 580 17.19 -30.83 -14.14
C ARG A 580 17.57 -32.32 -13.95
N PHE A 581 18.86 -32.60 -13.86
CA PHE A 581 19.42 -33.96 -13.86
C PHE A 581 19.73 -34.49 -12.46
N ILE A 582 19.83 -33.62 -11.45
CA ILE A 582 20.07 -34.02 -10.06
C ILE A 582 18.80 -34.69 -9.50
N GLU A 583 18.89 -35.92 -9.04
CA GLU A 583 17.79 -36.71 -8.46
C GLU A 583 17.33 -36.21 -7.07
#